data_46bfe25f91198c49f263c7af79f6576e
#
_entry.id   46bfe25f91198c49f263c7af79f6576e
#
_cell.length_a   1.000
_cell.length_b   1.000
_cell.length_c   1.000
_cell.angle_alpha   90.00
_cell.angle_beta   90.00
_cell.angle_gamma   90.00
#
_symmetry.space_group_name_H-M   'P 1'
#
loop_
_entity.id
_entity.type
_entity.pdbx_description
1 polymer ?
#
loop_
_entity_poly.entity_id
_entity_poly.type
_entity_poly.pdbx_seq_one_letter_code
_entity_poly.pdbx_strand_id
1 'polypeptide(L)'
;MPEIMRYGEIELPIRVGLVGTGFAAKVRAQTIAIEPRTQLVAVAGRTQSRTVDFASGFDAPAVADWRTLVEMSDVDLVIVATINADHGKIVRAAIEAGKHTIVEYPIALDPVEGAEILALAEAKGILLHVEHIELLGGLHQTMRQWLDTLGEVYYARYSTIVTQRSVAEKWTFNRSEFGFPLVAALSRLHRFSDLFGSIDSVSCQNRYAGGVGDYYRTCLCTAQLRFKNTNAIGEVVYGKGEGLWQDSRKFEVHGENGAMIFEGDQGVLIQGDTSTPLDLGARRGLFARDTEYVLDALLEGKPNYVTPSASLATLRVADAARISAETRRTIII
;
A
#
# COMPACT_ATOMS: atom_id res chain seq x y z
N MET A 1 2.32 2.98 -27.91
CA MET A 1 3.42 2.81 -26.94
C MET A 1 3.17 3.80 -25.83
N PRO A 2 3.24 3.43 -24.53
CA PRO A 2 3.18 4.44 -23.49
C PRO A 2 4.38 5.38 -23.68
N GLU A 3 4.12 6.67 -23.58
CA GLU A 3 5.13 7.72 -23.68
C GLU A 3 6.13 7.53 -22.52
N ILE A 4 7.42 7.38 -22.84
CA ILE A 4 8.48 7.22 -21.83
C ILE A 4 8.63 8.56 -21.14
N MET A 5 8.11 8.70 -19.93
CA MET A 5 8.33 9.90 -19.11
C MET A 5 9.81 9.94 -18.68
N ARG A 6 10.51 11.01 -19.08
CA ARG A 6 11.88 11.28 -18.61
C ARG A 6 11.82 12.36 -17.53
N TYR A 7 12.36 12.04 -16.38
CA TYR A 7 12.34 12.91 -15.17
C TYR A 7 13.55 13.86 -15.06
N GLY A 8 14.24 14.15 -16.15
CA GLY A 8 15.47 14.96 -16.17
C GLY A 8 16.73 14.16 -15.88
N GLU A 9 17.89 14.83 -15.90
CA GLU A 9 19.16 14.21 -15.53
C GLU A 9 19.33 14.31 -13.99
N ILE A 10 19.53 13.17 -13.34
CA ILE A 10 19.77 13.06 -11.91
C ILE A 10 21.18 12.54 -11.71
N GLU A 11 21.98 13.25 -10.92
CA GLU A 11 23.30 12.83 -10.54
C GLU A 11 23.28 11.63 -9.56
N LEU A 12 24.16 10.67 -9.78
CA LEU A 12 24.32 9.53 -8.86
C LEU A 12 25.39 9.82 -7.80
N PRO A 13 25.24 9.33 -6.58
CA PRO A 13 24.07 8.62 -6.07
C PRO A 13 22.87 9.56 -5.84
N ILE A 14 21.65 9.06 -6.07
CA ILE A 14 20.41 9.77 -5.73
C ILE A 14 20.36 10.02 -4.23
N ARG A 15 20.22 11.28 -3.83
CA ARG A 15 20.23 11.72 -2.44
C ARG A 15 18.83 11.59 -1.86
N VAL A 16 18.67 10.66 -0.92
CA VAL A 16 17.37 10.29 -0.36
C VAL A 16 17.14 10.92 1.00
N GLY A 17 16.03 11.62 1.15
CA GLY A 17 15.47 12.05 2.43
C GLY A 17 14.38 11.07 2.89
N LEU A 18 14.44 10.59 4.13
CA LEU A 18 13.47 9.66 4.69
C LEU A 18 12.62 10.33 5.78
N VAL A 19 11.31 10.32 5.61
CA VAL A 19 10.35 10.84 6.60
C VAL A 19 9.63 9.67 7.27
N GLY A 20 9.99 9.41 8.53
CA GLY A 20 9.47 8.33 9.35
C GLY A 20 10.57 7.55 10.07
N THR A 21 10.20 6.93 11.19
CA THR A 21 11.10 6.09 12.03
C THR A 21 10.43 4.79 12.46
N GLY A 22 9.39 4.37 11.72
CA GLY A 22 8.64 3.14 11.96
C GLY A 22 9.25 1.92 11.27
N PHE A 23 8.48 0.82 11.24
CA PHE A 23 8.91 -0.43 10.62
C PHE A 23 9.22 -0.26 9.12
N ALA A 24 8.28 0.32 8.33
CA ALA A 24 8.48 0.55 6.91
C ALA A 24 9.70 1.45 6.65
N ALA A 25 9.83 2.56 7.40
CA ALA A 25 10.97 3.46 7.32
C ALA A 25 12.30 2.72 7.57
N LYS A 26 12.34 1.80 8.56
CA LYS A 26 13.55 1.01 8.84
C LYS A 26 13.92 0.10 7.67
N VAL A 27 12.96 -0.58 7.06
CA VAL A 27 13.23 -1.46 5.91
C VAL A 27 13.64 -0.63 4.69
N ARG A 28 13.02 0.54 4.47
CA ARG A 28 13.43 1.50 3.42
C ARG A 28 14.88 1.98 3.63
N ALA A 29 15.23 2.42 4.83
CA ALA A 29 16.60 2.85 5.14
C ALA A 29 17.62 1.73 4.91
N GLN A 30 17.31 0.49 5.31
CA GLN A 30 18.15 -0.68 5.04
C GLN A 30 18.33 -0.93 3.54
N THR A 31 17.26 -0.79 2.76
CA THR A 31 17.32 -0.93 1.30
C THR A 31 18.18 0.15 0.67
N ILE A 32 17.98 1.42 1.05
CA ILE A 32 18.76 2.56 0.55
C ILE A 32 20.25 2.41 0.89
N ALA A 33 20.58 1.92 2.07
CA ALA A 33 21.95 1.76 2.52
C ALA A 33 22.77 0.73 1.71
N ILE A 34 22.11 -0.24 1.07
CA ILE A 34 22.75 -1.28 0.25
C ILE A 34 22.59 -1.07 -1.26
N GLU A 35 21.75 -0.18 -1.70
CA GLU A 35 21.51 0.13 -3.12
C GLU A 35 22.56 1.14 -3.60
N PRO A 36 23.47 0.75 -4.52
CA PRO A 36 24.63 1.59 -4.87
C PRO A 36 24.25 2.88 -5.61
N ARG A 37 23.03 2.97 -6.16
CA ARG A 37 22.52 4.17 -6.85
C ARG A 37 21.97 5.21 -5.89
N THR A 38 21.93 4.95 -4.57
CA THR A 38 21.28 5.84 -3.59
C THR A 38 22.16 6.14 -2.39
N GLN A 39 21.89 7.28 -1.74
CA GLN A 39 22.51 7.67 -0.48
C GLN A 39 21.44 8.26 0.44
N LEU A 40 21.35 7.78 1.68
CA LEU A 40 20.48 8.38 2.69
C LEU A 40 21.17 9.64 3.25
N VAL A 41 20.63 10.82 2.94
CA VAL A 41 21.24 12.11 3.33
C VAL A 41 20.52 12.82 4.45
N ALA A 42 19.27 12.45 4.77
CA ALA A 42 18.54 13.04 5.88
C ALA A 42 17.44 12.12 6.38
N VAL A 43 17.15 12.17 7.68
CA VAL A 43 16.01 11.49 8.30
C VAL A 43 15.22 12.50 9.14
N ALA A 44 13.89 12.54 8.95
CA ALA A 44 12.96 13.31 9.77
C ALA A 44 11.94 12.39 10.43
N GLY A 45 11.53 12.70 11.65
CA GLY A 45 10.51 11.95 12.37
C GLY A 45 9.76 12.84 13.36
N ARG A 46 8.67 12.31 13.93
CA ARG A 46 7.81 13.07 14.85
C ARG A 46 8.47 13.36 16.21
N THR A 47 9.38 12.50 16.66
CA THR A 47 10.05 12.63 17.97
C THR A 47 11.55 12.72 17.76
N GLN A 48 12.15 13.86 18.11
CA GLN A 48 13.56 14.15 17.81
C GLN A 48 14.52 13.09 18.36
N SER A 49 14.37 12.66 19.62
CA SER A 49 15.25 11.64 20.21
C SER A 49 15.20 10.33 19.43
N ARG A 50 14.00 9.87 19.08
CA ARG A 50 13.84 8.64 18.26
C ARG A 50 14.39 8.82 16.84
N THR A 51 14.32 10.03 16.29
CA THR A 51 14.87 10.31 14.96
C THR A 51 16.38 10.26 14.98
N VAL A 52 17.01 10.83 16.00
CA VAL A 52 18.49 10.76 16.19
C VAL A 52 18.93 9.30 16.36
N ASP A 53 18.27 8.54 17.25
CA ASP A 53 18.61 7.13 17.47
C ASP A 53 18.46 6.29 16.19
N PHE A 54 17.39 6.57 15.43
CA PHE A 54 17.15 5.88 14.15
C PHE A 54 18.22 6.24 13.10
N ALA A 55 18.48 7.52 12.89
CA ALA A 55 19.40 8.03 11.88
C ALA A 55 20.86 7.60 12.13
N SER A 56 21.27 7.52 13.41
CA SER A 56 22.60 7.04 13.78
C SER A 56 22.87 5.60 13.33
N GLY A 57 21.83 4.78 13.24
CA GLY A 57 21.94 3.40 12.74
C GLY A 57 22.20 3.28 11.23
N PHE A 58 22.14 4.40 10.49
CA PHE A 58 22.32 4.46 9.04
C PHE A 58 23.35 5.53 8.59
N ASP A 59 24.12 6.05 9.53
CA ASP A 59 25.12 7.11 9.30
C ASP A 59 24.55 8.34 8.56
N ALA A 60 23.30 8.71 8.90
CA ALA A 60 22.59 9.80 8.28
C ALA A 60 22.25 10.89 9.31
N PRO A 61 22.24 12.18 8.93
CA PRO A 61 21.82 13.27 9.83
C PRO A 61 20.32 13.20 10.13
N ALA A 62 19.98 13.42 11.42
CA ALA A 62 18.62 13.66 11.84
C ALA A 62 18.30 15.16 11.72
N VAL A 63 17.24 15.51 10.99
CA VAL A 63 16.77 16.87 10.85
C VAL A 63 15.58 17.16 11.78
N ALA A 64 15.31 18.45 12.03
CA ALA A 64 14.34 18.90 13.02
C ALA A 64 12.92 18.37 12.75
N ASP A 65 12.48 18.47 11.49
CA ASP A 65 11.16 18.01 11.05
C ASP A 65 11.17 17.72 9.53
N TRP A 66 10.06 17.20 9.02
CA TRP A 66 9.93 16.86 7.61
C TRP A 66 9.89 18.08 6.68
N ARG A 67 9.48 19.26 7.16
CA ARG A 67 9.48 20.51 6.36
C ARG A 67 10.90 20.93 6.05
N THR A 68 11.75 20.91 7.07
CA THR A 68 13.19 21.13 6.87
C THR A 68 13.76 20.15 5.85
N LEU A 69 13.40 18.84 5.92
CA LEU A 69 13.92 17.84 5.00
C LEU A 69 13.52 18.10 3.55
N VAL A 70 12.26 18.42 3.28
CA VAL A 70 11.78 18.64 1.89
C VAL A 70 12.35 19.90 1.26
N GLU A 71 12.77 20.88 2.06
CA GLU A 71 13.40 22.14 1.62
C GLU A 71 14.91 22.01 1.35
N MET A 72 15.56 20.90 1.77
CA MET A 72 17.00 20.70 1.56
C MET A 72 17.32 20.60 0.06
N SER A 73 18.31 21.37 -0.39
CA SER A 73 18.74 21.38 -1.79
C SER A 73 19.51 20.11 -2.20
N ASP A 74 20.03 19.41 -1.21
CA ASP A 74 20.80 18.15 -1.37
C ASP A 74 19.92 16.88 -1.20
N VAL A 75 18.60 17.00 -1.31
CA VAL A 75 17.64 15.90 -1.39
C VAL A 75 17.05 15.86 -2.80
N ASP A 76 17.10 14.70 -3.46
CA ASP A 76 16.53 14.47 -4.78
C ASP A 76 15.20 13.69 -4.70
N LEU A 77 15.16 12.71 -3.81
CA LEU A 77 14.05 11.78 -3.60
C LEU A 77 13.62 11.78 -2.13
N VAL A 78 12.34 11.96 -1.88
CA VAL A 78 11.74 11.86 -0.54
C VAL A 78 10.98 10.55 -0.40
N ILE A 79 11.28 9.77 0.63
CA ILE A 79 10.51 8.57 1.01
C ILE A 79 9.63 8.92 2.22
N VAL A 80 8.31 8.76 2.08
CA VAL A 80 7.32 9.04 3.13
C VAL A 80 6.81 7.73 3.72
N ALA A 81 7.21 7.43 4.95
CA ALA A 81 6.86 6.22 5.70
C ALA A 81 6.42 6.54 7.14
N THR A 82 5.42 7.41 7.25
CA THR A 82 4.87 7.96 8.50
C THR A 82 3.53 7.31 8.89
N ILE A 83 2.72 8.00 9.68
CA ILE A 83 1.31 7.65 9.90
C ILE A 83 0.48 8.09 8.69
N ASN A 84 -0.59 7.35 8.37
CA ASN A 84 -1.38 7.58 7.16
C ASN A 84 -1.92 9.01 7.04
N ALA A 85 -2.37 9.59 8.16
CA ALA A 85 -2.90 10.96 8.19
C ALA A 85 -1.88 12.06 7.83
N ASP A 86 -0.60 11.73 7.85
CA ASP A 86 0.46 12.70 7.53
C ASP A 86 0.92 12.59 6.07
N HIS A 87 0.57 11.51 5.35
CA HIS A 87 1.08 11.24 4.01
C HIS A 87 0.77 12.38 3.03
N GLY A 88 -0.50 12.73 2.86
CA GLY A 88 -0.93 13.72 1.86
C GLY A 88 -0.17 15.04 1.96
N LYS A 89 -0.11 15.64 3.16
CA LYS A 89 0.57 16.93 3.36
C LYS A 89 2.08 16.88 3.11
N ILE A 90 2.73 15.74 3.47
CA ILE A 90 4.18 15.60 3.28
C ILE A 90 4.49 15.37 1.80
N VAL A 91 3.73 14.50 1.14
CA VAL A 91 3.87 14.22 -0.30
C VAL A 91 3.65 15.49 -1.11
N ARG A 92 2.59 16.25 -0.82
CA ARG A 92 2.32 17.55 -1.48
C ARG A 92 3.50 18.49 -1.34
N ALA A 93 4.00 18.68 -0.13
CA ALA A 93 5.14 19.58 0.12
C ALA A 93 6.42 19.13 -0.59
N ALA A 94 6.72 17.84 -0.61
CA ALA A 94 7.86 17.29 -1.34
C ALA A 94 7.76 17.57 -2.85
N ILE A 95 6.58 17.35 -3.45
CA ILE A 95 6.34 17.63 -4.87
C ILE A 95 6.41 19.15 -5.15
N GLU A 96 5.85 19.98 -4.27
CA GLU A 96 5.94 21.47 -4.39
C GLU A 96 7.38 21.94 -4.38
N ALA A 97 8.24 21.33 -3.56
CA ALA A 97 9.68 21.57 -3.51
C ALA A 97 10.47 20.93 -4.66
N GLY A 98 9.81 20.27 -5.63
CA GLY A 98 10.45 19.67 -6.80
C GLY A 98 11.12 18.32 -6.51
N LYS A 99 10.77 17.62 -5.42
CA LYS A 99 11.37 16.35 -5.05
C LYS A 99 10.58 15.17 -5.62
N HIS A 100 11.28 14.19 -6.23
CA HIS A 100 10.67 12.89 -6.52
C HIS A 100 10.21 12.25 -5.22
N THR A 101 9.14 11.45 -5.26
CA THR A 101 8.52 10.99 -4.01
C THR A 101 8.08 9.53 -4.10
N ILE A 102 8.47 8.76 -3.09
CA ILE A 102 7.91 7.44 -2.76
C ILE A 102 7.07 7.61 -1.50
N VAL A 103 5.85 7.08 -1.48
CA VAL A 103 5.01 7.08 -0.29
C VAL A 103 4.44 5.67 -0.04
N GLU A 104 4.46 5.25 1.22
CA GLU A 104 3.70 4.06 1.64
C GLU A 104 2.19 4.32 1.43
N TYR A 105 1.42 3.30 1.02
CA TYR A 105 -0.03 3.51 0.86
C TYR A 105 -0.72 3.80 2.20
N PRO A 106 -1.84 4.56 2.17
CA PRO A 106 -2.42 5.30 1.05
C PRO A 106 -1.66 6.60 0.77
N ILE A 107 -1.74 7.15 -0.43
CA ILE A 107 -1.15 8.46 -0.76
C ILE A 107 -1.67 9.58 0.13
N ALA A 108 -2.97 9.51 0.48
CA ALA A 108 -3.69 10.37 1.40
C ALA A 108 -4.87 9.58 1.98
N LEU A 109 -5.52 10.06 3.04
CA LEU A 109 -6.75 9.46 3.55
C LEU A 109 -7.98 9.83 2.70
N ASP A 110 -7.95 11.01 2.07
CA ASP A 110 -9.00 11.51 1.20
C ASP A 110 -8.61 11.31 -0.28
N PRO A 111 -9.43 10.65 -1.10
CA PRO A 111 -9.16 10.48 -2.53
C PRO A 111 -9.18 11.77 -3.32
N VAL A 112 -9.85 12.84 -2.86
CA VAL A 112 -9.81 14.18 -3.49
C VAL A 112 -8.43 14.78 -3.31
N GLU A 113 -7.88 14.77 -2.08
CA GLU A 113 -6.50 15.19 -1.81
C GLU A 113 -5.51 14.35 -2.62
N GLY A 114 -5.71 13.02 -2.69
CA GLY A 114 -4.88 12.13 -3.49
C GLY A 114 -4.89 12.48 -4.99
N ALA A 115 -6.04 12.86 -5.54
CA ALA A 115 -6.17 13.27 -6.93
C ALA A 115 -5.46 14.60 -7.21
N GLU A 116 -5.56 15.58 -6.31
CA GLU A 116 -4.85 16.85 -6.43
C GLU A 116 -3.33 16.67 -6.38
N ILE A 117 -2.84 15.79 -5.49
CA ILE A 117 -1.41 15.48 -5.38
C ILE A 117 -0.90 14.82 -6.65
N LEU A 118 -1.67 13.89 -7.22
CA LEU A 118 -1.31 13.24 -8.48
C LEU A 118 -1.22 14.25 -9.63
N ALA A 119 -2.23 15.10 -9.78
CA ALA A 119 -2.24 16.15 -10.80
C ALA A 119 -1.06 17.14 -10.64
N LEU A 120 -0.71 17.48 -9.40
CA LEU A 120 0.45 18.32 -9.09
C LEU A 120 1.77 17.68 -9.52
N ALA A 121 1.95 16.37 -9.23
CA ALA A 121 3.14 15.62 -9.64
C ALA A 121 3.28 15.56 -11.16
N GLU A 122 2.19 15.28 -11.87
CA GLU A 122 2.13 15.27 -13.33
C GLU A 122 2.48 16.65 -13.91
N ALA A 123 1.87 17.73 -13.41
CA ALA A 123 2.10 19.09 -13.86
C ALA A 123 3.55 19.57 -13.69
N LYS A 124 4.24 19.05 -12.67
CA LYS A 124 5.65 19.39 -12.37
C LYS A 124 6.65 18.41 -13.00
N GLY A 125 6.22 17.33 -13.64
CA GLY A 125 7.11 16.29 -14.15
C GLY A 125 7.87 15.54 -13.03
N ILE A 126 7.26 15.42 -11.86
CA ILE A 126 7.84 14.74 -10.68
C ILE A 126 7.40 13.29 -10.65
N LEU A 127 8.35 12.37 -10.46
CA LEU A 127 8.03 10.98 -10.19
C LEU A 127 7.33 10.88 -8.83
N LEU A 128 6.11 10.37 -8.84
CA LEU A 128 5.35 9.99 -7.65
C LEU A 128 5.08 8.50 -7.70
N HIS A 129 5.52 7.78 -6.68
CA HIS A 129 5.25 6.36 -6.52
C HIS A 129 4.52 6.08 -5.21
N VAL A 130 3.42 5.35 -5.29
CA VAL A 130 2.68 4.84 -4.13
C VAL A 130 2.97 3.35 -4.00
N GLU A 131 3.55 2.94 -2.88
CA GLU A 131 3.96 1.57 -2.62
C GLU A 131 2.77 0.60 -2.63
N HIS A 132 2.94 -0.54 -3.31
CA HIS A 132 2.04 -1.68 -3.29
C HIS A 132 2.82 -3.00 -3.42
N ILE A 133 3.87 -3.17 -2.58
CA ILE A 133 4.78 -4.34 -2.62
C ILE A 133 4.05 -5.69 -2.60
N GLU A 134 2.83 -5.72 -2.10
CA GLU A 134 2.01 -6.93 -2.09
C GLU A 134 1.72 -7.46 -3.52
N LEU A 135 1.74 -6.59 -4.53
CA LEU A 135 1.60 -6.99 -5.95
C LEU A 135 2.88 -7.68 -6.47
N LEU A 136 4.04 -7.37 -5.89
CA LEU A 136 5.32 -8.01 -6.18
C LEU A 136 5.49 -9.34 -5.43
N GLY A 137 4.66 -9.59 -4.42
CA GLY A 137 4.75 -10.79 -3.58
C GLY A 137 4.38 -12.06 -4.31
N GLY A 138 5.09 -13.15 -4.00
CA GLY A 138 4.93 -14.44 -4.68
C GLY A 138 3.49 -14.95 -4.72
N LEU A 139 2.73 -14.80 -3.63
CA LEU A 139 1.30 -15.15 -3.62
C LEU A 139 0.55 -14.46 -4.75
N HIS A 140 0.72 -13.14 -4.93
CA HIS A 140 0.01 -12.38 -5.95
C HIS A 140 0.49 -12.75 -7.35
N GLN A 141 1.80 -12.90 -7.53
CA GLN A 141 2.39 -13.30 -8.82
C GLN A 141 1.94 -14.70 -9.24
N THR A 142 1.87 -15.64 -8.29
CA THR A 142 1.35 -17.00 -8.54
C THR A 142 -0.14 -16.95 -8.91
N MET A 143 -0.95 -16.12 -8.24
CA MET A 143 -2.35 -15.94 -8.63
C MET A 143 -2.47 -15.43 -10.07
N ARG A 144 -1.73 -14.40 -10.45
CA ARG A 144 -1.72 -13.87 -11.83
C ARG A 144 -1.33 -14.94 -12.85
N GLN A 145 -0.32 -15.73 -12.54
CA GLN A 145 0.18 -16.79 -13.42
C GLN A 145 -0.87 -17.87 -13.68
N TRP A 146 -1.65 -18.23 -12.67
CA TRP A 146 -2.58 -19.36 -12.75
C TRP A 146 -4.04 -18.96 -12.92
N LEU A 147 -4.37 -17.67 -12.90
CA LEU A 147 -5.75 -17.17 -12.93
C LEU A 147 -6.53 -17.67 -14.14
N ASP A 148 -5.94 -17.61 -15.33
CA ASP A 148 -6.59 -18.01 -16.59
C ASP A 148 -6.94 -19.51 -16.62
N THR A 149 -6.25 -20.36 -15.85
CA THR A 149 -6.54 -21.79 -15.78
C THR A 149 -7.87 -22.11 -15.09
N LEU A 150 -8.40 -21.15 -14.32
CA LEU A 150 -9.68 -21.31 -13.62
C LEU A 150 -10.90 -21.08 -14.54
N GLY A 151 -10.71 -20.57 -15.76
CA GLY A 151 -11.82 -20.19 -16.64
C GLY A 151 -12.56 -18.96 -16.08
N GLU A 152 -13.89 -18.90 -16.27
CA GLU A 152 -14.71 -17.82 -15.70
C GLU A 152 -14.66 -17.87 -14.17
N VAL A 153 -14.23 -16.76 -13.55
CA VAL A 153 -14.18 -16.64 -12.09
C VAL A 153 -15.56 -16.27 -11.56
N TYR A 154 -16.06 -17.02 -10.61
CA TYR A 154 -17.35 -16.78 -9.97
C TYR A 154 -17.21 -16.01 -8.65
N TYR A 155 -16.17 -16.34 -7.88
CA TYR A 155 -15.98 -15.82 -6.53
C TYR A 155 -14.51 -15.69 -6.17
N ALA A 156 -14.16 -14.60 -5.52
CA ALA A 156 -12.85 -14.40 -4.91
C ALA A 156 -13.00 -13.75 -3.54
N ARG A 157 -12.29 -14.28 -2.53
CA ARG A 157 -12.33 -13.76 -1.17
C ARG A 157 -10.94 -13.59 -0.60
N TYR A 158 -10.67 -12.43 0.00
CA TYR A 158 -9.46 -12.18 0.77
C TYR A 158 -9.79 -11.81 2.21
N SER A 159 -9.46 -12.69 3.14
CA SER A 159 -9.63 -12.47 4.58
C SER A 159 -8.29 -12.27 5.28
N THR A 160 -8.17 -11.17 6.03
CA THR A 160 -7.06 -10.91 6.94
C THR A 160 -7.59 -10.51 8.30
N ILE A 161 -7.40 -11.36 9.29
CA ILE A 161 -7.75 -11.13 10.69
C ILE A 161 -6.48 -11.27 11.52
N VAL A 162 -6.19 -10.25 12.35
CA VAL A 162 -5.05 -10.24 13.26
C VAL A 162 -5.55 -10.06 14.68
N THR A 163 -5.35 -11.08 15.49
CA THR A 163 -5.69 -11.04 16.92
C THR A 163 -4.65 -10.23 17.68
N GLN A 164 -5.10 -9.46 18.67
CA GLN A 164 -4.21 -8.74 19.57
C GLN A 164 -4.84 -8.65 20.95
N ARG A 165 -4.19 -9.21 21.97
CA ARG A 165 -4.78 -9.37 23.32
C ARG A 165 -4.66 -8.15 24.21
N SER A 166 -3.76 -7.23 23.92
CA SER A 166 -3.60 -5.98 24.64
C SER A 166 -3.31 -4.89 23.66
N VAL A 167 -4.33 -4.13 23.30
CA VAL A 167 -4.21 -3.03 22.35
C VAL A 167 -3.82 -1.76 23.09
N ALA A 168 -2.60 -1.31 22.87
CA ALA A 168 -2.15 0.01 23.32
C ALA A 168 -2.77 1.12 22.45
N GLU A 169 -2.92 2.30 23.01
CA GLU A 169 -3.24 3.51 22.27
C GLU A 169 -2.07 3.87 21.33
N LYS A 170 -2.22 3.52 20.07
CA LYS A 170 -1.26 3.80 18.99
C LYS A 170 -2.00 4.17 17.74
N TRP A 171 -1.34 4.89 16.84
CA TRP A 171 -1.92 5.41 15.61
C TRP A 171 -2.65 4.36 14.76
N THR A 172 -2.17 3.10 14.73
CA THR A 172 -2.81 2.02 13.97
C THR A 172 -4.17 1.59 14.56
N PHE A 173 -4.51 2.01 15.78
CA PHE A 173 -5.82 1.81 16.43
C PHE A 173 -6.53 3.14 16.69
N ASN A 174 -6.19 4.19 15.94
CA ASN A 174 -6.81 5.50 15.98
C ASN A 174 -7.48 5.79 14.62
N ARG A 175 -8.77 6.19 14.64
CA ARG A 175 -9.56 6.36 13.40
C ARG A 175 -9.07 7.53 12.56
N SER A 176 -8.67 8.63 13.19
CA SER A 176 -8.20 9.82 12.47
C SER A 176 -6.77 9.69 11.97
N GLU A 177 -5.90 8.94 12.65
CA GLU A 177 -4.51 8.73 12.24
C GLU A 177 -4.35 7.57 11.23
N PHE A 178 -5.11 6.49 11.41
CA PHE A 178 -5.06 5.30 10.57
C PHE A 178 -5.98 5.38 9.37
N GLY A 179 -7.14 6.03 9.54
CA GLY A 179 -8.21 6.12 8.55
C GLY A 179 -9.19 4.94 8.61
N PHE A 180 -10.12 4.93 7.66
CA PHE A 180 -11.07 3.82 7.49
C PHE A 180 -10.30 2.51 7.22
N PRO A 181 -10.76 1.34 7.72
CA PRO A 181 -9.99 0.10 7.66
C PRO A 181 -9.50 -0.29 6.26
N LEU A 182 -10.32 -0.14 5.21
CA LEU A 182 -9.92 -0.48 3.85
C LEU A 182 -9.07 0.60 3.17
N VAL A 183 -9.13 1.85 3.60
CA VAL A 183 -8.17 2.91 3.20
C VAL A 183 -6.78 2.58 3.73
N ALA A 184 -6.69 2.24 5.01
CA ALA A 184 -5.43 1.88 5.64
C ALA A 184 -4.92 0.47 5.26
N ALA A 185 -5.80 -0.38 4.74
CA ALA A 185 -5.46 -1.72 4.25
C ALA A 185 -5.62 -1.82 2.72
N LEU A 186 -5.26 -0.75 2.01
CA LEU A 186 -5.53 -0.53 0.59
C LEU A 186 -5.03 -1.68 -0.31
N SER A 187 -3.91 -2.30 0.03
CA SER A 187 -3.36 -3.43 -0.70
C SER A 187 -4.33 -4.62 -0.80
N ARG A 188 -5.31 -4.76 0.11
CA ARG A 188 -6.32 -5.81 0.04
C ARG A 188 -7.26 -5.59 -1.13
N LEU A 189 -7.68 -4.35 -1.36
CA LEU A 189 -8.51 -3.97 -2.50
C LEU A 189 -7.72 -3.97 -3.81
N HIS A 190 -6.47 -3.47 -3.78
CA HIS A 190 -5.65 -3.36 -4.98
C HIS A 190 -5.38 -4.73 -5.64
N ARG A 191 -5.25 -5.80 -4.86
CA ARG A 191 -5.16 -7.16 -5.42
C ARG A 191 -6.36 -7.54 -6.28
N PHE A 192 -7.56 -7.14 -5.88
CA PHE A 192 -8.77 -7.42 -6.65
C PHE A 192 -8.83 -6.61 -7.94
N SER A 193 -8.52 -5.31 -7.88
CA SER A 193 -8.51 -4.49 -9.10
C SER A 193 -7.40 -4.89 -10.07
N ASP A 194 -6.27 -5.38 -9.60
CA ASP A 194 -5.20 -5.90 -10.45
C ASP A 194 -5.55 -7.25 -11.11
N LEU A 195 -6.24 -8.15 -10.38
CA LEU A 195 -6.60 -9.49 -10.87
C LEU A 195 -7.87 -9.49 -11.73
N PHE A 196 -8.88 -8.70 -11.38
CA PHE A 196 -10.21 -8.79 -11.96
C PHE A 196 -10.65 -7.51 -12.68
N GLY A 197 -9.79 -6.48 -12.71
CA GLY A 197 -10.07 -5.20 -13.35
C GLY A 197 -10.83 -4.24 -12.44
N SER A 198 -11.33 -3.15 -13.05
CA SER A 198 -11.99 -2.06 -12.34
C SER A 198 -13.20 -2.52 -11.54
N ILE A 199 -13.30 -2.08 -10.30
CA ILE A 199 -14.44 -2.32 -9.42
C ILE A 199 -15.54 -1.33 -9.81
N ASP A 200 -16.75 -1.84 -9.97
CA ASP A 200 -17.97 -1.10 -10.35
C ASP A 200 -18.73 -0.58 -9.14
N SER A 201 -18.89 -1.44 -8.13
CA SER A 201 -19.64 -1.08 -6.94
C SER A 201 -19.17 -1.83 -5.70
N VAL A 202 -19.43 -1.25 -4.53
CA VAL A 202 -19.09 -1.81 -3.23
C VAL A 202 -20.25 -1.73 -2.24
N SER A 203 -20.47 -2.82 -1.49
CA SER A 203 -21.35 -2.87 -0.32
C SER A 203 -20.50 -3.25 0.89
N CYS A 204 -20.49 -2.40 1.92
CA CYS A 204 -19.57 -2.54 3.04
C CYS A 204 -20.27 -2.42 4.38
N GLN A 205 -19.79 -3.20 5.35
CA GLN A 205 -20.13 -3.06 6.77
C GLN A 205 -18.85 -2.92 7.58
N ASN A 206 -18.87 -2.02 8.56
CA ASN A 206 -17.75 -1.81 9.46
C ASN A 206 -18.20 -1.68 10.91
N ARG A 207 -17.43 -2.25 11.81
CA ARG A 207 -17.66 -2.15 13.25
C ARG A 207 -16.36 -1.85 13.98
N TYR A 208 -16.39 -0.79 14.79
CA TYR A 208 -15.40 -0.52 15.81
C TYR A 208 -15.95 -0.90 17.20
N ALA A 209 -15.10 -1.40 18.09
CA ALA A 209 -15.47 -1.74 19.45
C ALA A 209 -14.35 -1.41 20.44
N GLY A 210 -14.75 -0.98 21.63
CA GLY A 210 -13.83 -0.58 22.71
C GLY A 210 -13.06 0.71 22.41
N GLY A 211 -12.23 1.14 23.36
CA GLY A 211 -11.43 2.36 23.25
C GLY A 211 -12.16 3.63 23.72
N VAL A 212 -11.46 4.77 23.62
CA VAL A 212 -11.95 6.09 24.03
C VAL A 212 -11.61 7.11 22.93
N GLY A 213 -12.52 8.03 22.64
CA GLY A 213 -12.35 9.02 21.57
C GLY A 213 -12.20 8.34 20.21
N ASP A 214 -11.13 8.69 19.48
CA ASP A 214 -10.82 8.10 18.18
C ASP A 214 -10.15 6.72 18.26
N TYR A 215 -9.70 6.31 19.47
CA TYR A 215 -9.10 5.00 19.66
C TYR A 215 -10.14 3.89 19.73
N TYR A 216 -9.80 2.73 19.16
CA TYR A 216 -10.60 1.51 19.26
C TYR A 216 -9.71 0.33 19.64
N ARG A 217 -10.29 -0.73 20.18
CA ARG A 217 -9.58 -1.97 20.54
C ARG A 217 -9.81 -3.09 19.56
N THR A 218 -10.89 -3.00 18.81
CA THR A 218 -11.23 -3.98 17.76
C THR A 218 -11.85 -3.26 16.59
N CYS A 219 -11.47 -3.63 15.39
CA CYS A 219 -12.22 -3.31 14.19
C CYS A 219 -12.45 -4.56 13.34
N LEU A 220 -13.61 -4.61 12.69
CA LEU A 220 -13.95 -5.59 11.67
C LEU A 220 -14.65 -4.85 10.52
N CYS A 221 -14.14 -5.05 9.31
CA CYS A 221 -14.67 -4.49 8.09
C CYS A 221 -14.88 -5.61 7.06
N THR A 222 -16.04 -5.66 6.45
CA THR A 222 -16.38 -6.60 5.38
C THR A 222 -16.92 -5.84 4.19
N ALA A 223 -16.44 -6.14 2.98
CA ALA A 223 -16.91 -5.51 1.76
C ALA A 223 -17.15 -6.55 0.67
N GLN A 224 -18.26 -6.41 -0.04
CA GLN A 224 -18.56 -7.12 -1.28
C GLN A 224 -18.29 -6.20 -2.46
N LEU A 225 -17.63 -6.72 -3.48
CA LEU A 225 -17.20 -6.00 -4.67
C LEU A 225 -17.88 -6.58 -5.91
N ARG A 226 -18.26 -5.71 -6.85
CA ARG A 226 -18.61 -6.07 -8.21
C ARG A 226 -17.62 -5.41 -9.17
N PHE A 227 -17.33 -6.07 -10.26
CA PHE A 227 -16.37 -5.62 -11.25
C PHE A 227 -17.09 -5.18 -12.54
N LYS A 228 -16.47 -4.26 -13.30
CA LYS A 228 -17.05 -3.74 -14.55
C LYS A 228 -17.07 -4.77 -15.69
N ASN A 229 -16.05 -5.63 -15.75
CA ASN A 229 -15.80 -6.48 -16.90
C ASN A 229 -15.95 -7.99 -16.60
N THR A 230 -16.38 -8.37 -15.41
CA THR A 230 -16.62 -9.77 -15.03
C THR A 230 -17.80 -9.87 -14.08
N ASN A 231 -18.49 -11.01 -14.08
CA ASN A 231 -19.59 -11.31 -13.15
C ASN A 231 -19.09 -11.85 -11.80
N ALA A 232 -17.79 -11.93 -11.60
CA ALA A 232 -17.21 -12.40 -10.35
C ALA A 232 -17.70 -11.56 -9.15
N ILE A 233 -17.88 -12.22 -8.02
CA ILE A 233 -18.16 -11.57 -6.73
C ILE A 233 -16.86 -11.54 -5.93
N GLY A 234 -16.40 -10.35 -5.57
CA GLY A 234 -15.28 -10.17 -4.65
C GLY A 234 -15.74 -9.98 -3.22
N GLU A 235 -15.01 -10.53 -2.25
CA GLU A 235 -15.23 -10.30 -0.82
C GLU A 235 -13.91 -9.98 -0.12
N VAL A 236 -13.89 -8.88 0.63
CA VAL A 236 -12.75 -8.48 1.46
C VAL A 236 -13.18 -8.49 2.92
N VAL A 237 -12.42 -9.20 3.76
CA VAL A 237 -12.57 -9.19 5.21
C VAL A 237 -11.27 -8.68 5.82
N TYR A 238 -11.36 -7.59 6.59
CA TYR A 238 -10.25 -7.03 7.34
C TYR A 238 -10.64 -6.86 8.80
N GLY A 239 -9.89 -7.49 9.68
CA GLY A 239 -10.14 -7.38 11.12
C GLY A 239 -8.86 -7.35 11.93
N LYS A 240 -8.87 -6.62 13.06
CA LYS A 240 -7.80 -6.64 14.04
C LYS A 240 -8.30 -6.29 15.44
N GLY A 241 -7.60 -6.79 16.44
CA GLY A 241 -7.78 -6.37 17.82
C GLY A 241 -8.30 -7.45 18.77
N GLU A 242 -8.71 -7.00 19.98
CA GLU A 242 -8.98 -7.84 21.15
C GLU A 242 -10.22 -8.72 21.02
N GLY A 243 -11.23 -8.27 20.28
CA GLY A 243 -12.49 -8.99 20.10
C GLY A 243 -12.43 -10.11 19.05
N LEU A 244 -11.27 -10.35 18.44
CA LEU A 244 -11.04 -11.41 17.46
C LEU A 244 -10.16 -12.49 18.11
N TRP A 245 -10.52 -13.77 17.91
CA TRP A 245 -9.94 -14.87 18.69
C TRP A 245 -9.01 -15.79 17.91
N GLN A 246 -9.05 -15.70 16.58
CA GLN A 246 -8.22 -16.51 15.70
C GLN A 246 -7.69 -15.66 14.55
N ASP A 247 -6.38 -15.77 14.30
CA ASP A 247 -5.77 -15.17 13.13
C ASP A 247 -6.26 -15.88 11.85
N SER A 248 -6.46 -15.09 10.78
CA SER A 248 -6.79 -15.62 9.47
C SER A 248 -6.07 -14.80 8.41
N ARG A 249 -5.39 -15.49 7.51
CA ARG A 249 -4.88 -14.91 6.27
C ARG A 249 -5.12 -15.91 5.16
N LYS A 250 -6.25 -15.73 4.48
CA LYS A 250 -6.69 -16.63 3.41
C LYS A 250 -7.11 -15.83 2.19
N PHE A 251 -6.61 -16.21 1.02
CA PHE A 251 -7.11 -15.76 -0.26
C PHE A 251 -7.59 -16.97 -1.05
N GLU A 252 -8.82 -16.94 -1.52
CA GLU A 252 -9.42 -18.00 -2.33
C GLU A 252 -10.05 -17.41 -3.58
N VAL A 253 -9.89 -18.13 -4.71
CA VAL A 253 -10.50 -17.80 -6.01
C VAL A 253 -11.13 -19.06 -6.56
N HIS A 254 -12.40 -18.99 -6.93
CA HIS A 254 -13.18 -20.09 -7.49
C HIS A 254 -13.65 -19.72 -8.89
N GLY A 255 -13.39 -20.58 -9.84
CA GLY A 255 -13.81 -20.45 -11.23
C GLY A 255 -14.38 -21.74 -11.79
N GLU A 256 -14.72 -21.70 -13.07
CA GLU A 256 -15.36 -22.80 -13.80
C GLU A 256 -14.55 -24.11 -13.76
N ASN A 257 -13.22 -24.02 -13.87
CA ASN A 257 -12.33 -25.16 -14.03
C ASN A 257 -11.55 -25.49 -12.74
N GLY A 258 -11.87 -24.86 -11.60
CA GLY A 258 -11.19 -25.16 -10.36
C GLY A 258 -11.14 -24.00 -9.38
N ALA A 259 -10.26 -24.12 -8.39
CA ALA A 259 -10.04 -23.10 -7.37
C ALA A 259 -8.57 -22.96 -7.01
N MET A 260 -8.16 -21.75 -6.65
CA MET A 260 -6.90 -21.48 -5.96
C MET A 260 -7.19 -21.08 -4.52
N ILE A 261 -6.50 -21.73 -3.59
CA ILE A 261 -6.61 -21.44 -2.16
C ILE A 261 -5.22 -21.14 -1.62
N PHE A 262 -5.07 -19.95 -1.04
CA PHE A 262 -3.84 -19.51 -0.38
C PHE A 262 -4.13 -19.28 1.09
N GLU A 263 -3.44 -19.98 1.97
CA GLU A 263 -3.57 -19.86 3.41
C GLU A 263 -2.18 -19.79 4.07
N GLY A 264 -1.93 -18.69 4.79
CA GLY A 264 -0.60 -18.42 5.32
C GLY A 264 0.46 -18.32 4.22
N ASP A 265 1.39 -19.29 4.21
CA ASP A 265 2.50 -19.41 3.26
C ASP A 265 2.30 -20.57 2.26
N GLN A 266 1.12 -21.16 2.24
CA GLN A 266 0.78 -22.27 1.37
C GLN A 266 -0.20 -21.83 0.30
N GLY A 267 -0.05 -22.37 -0.91
CA GLY A 267 -0.96 -22.23 -2.03
C GLY A 267 -1.28 -23.57 -2.64
N VAL A 268 -2.52 -23.75 -3.09
CA VAL A 268 -2.95 -24.96 -3.77
C VAL A 268 -3.88 -24.59 -4.94
N LEU A 269 -3.69 -25.27 -6.08
CA LEU A 269 -4.62 -25.30 -7.20
C LEU A 269 -5.43 -26.59 -7.12
N ILE A 270 -6.75 -26.49 -7.15
CA ILE A 270 -7.69 -27.62 -7.11
C ILE A 270 -8.41 -27.66 -8.45
N GLN A 271 -8.30 -28.80 -9.17
CA GLN A 271 -8.99 -29.04 -10.44
C GLN A 271 -9.54 -30.48 -10.45
N GLY A 272 -10.85 -30.62 -10.49
CA GLY A 272 -11.52 -31.92 -10.29
C GLY A 272 -11.09 -32.55 -8.97
N ASP A 273 -10.60 -33.78 -9.01
CA ASP A 273 -10.10 -34.52 -7.83
C ASP A 273 -8.61 -34.28 -7.55
N THR A 274 -7.96 -33.39 -8.31
CA THR A 274 -6.53 -33.12 -8.17
C THR A 274 -6.27 -31.85 -7.36
N SER A 275 -5.29 -31.95 -6.45
CA SER A 275 -4.83 -30.83 -5.63
C SER A 275 -3.33 -30.67 -5.80
N THR A 276 -2.91 -29.58 -6.44
CA THR A 276 -1.51 -29.32 -6.79
C THR A 276 -0.96 -28.19 -5.93
N PRO A 277 0.09 -28.41 -5.11
CA PRO A 277 0.76 -27.35 -4.38
C PRO A 277 1.33 -26.29 -5.32
N LEU A 278 1.18 -25.01 -4.94
CA LEU A 278 1.72 -23.86 -5.67
C LEU A 278 2.93 -23.30 -4.92
N ASP A 279 4.04 -23.11 -5.64
CA ASP A 279 5.21 -22.42 -5.10
C ASP A 279 4.95 -20.90 -5.08
N LEU A 280 5.00 -20.32 -3.90
CA LEU A 280 4.79 -18.88 -3.70
C LEU A 280 6.10 -18.09 -3.71
N GLY A 281 7.24 -18.76 -3.86
CA GLY A 281 8.54 -18.09 -3.81
C GLY A 281 8.83 -17.41 -2.48
N ALA A 282 9.86 -16.57 -2.48
CA ALA A 282 10.29 -15.87 -1.27
C ALA A 282 9.44 -14.64 -0.95
N ARG A 283 9.07 -14.47 0.31
CA ARG A 283 8.37 -13.26 0.82
C ARG A 283 9.29 -12.09 1.14
N ARG A 284 10.62 -12.30 1.08
CA ARG A 284 11.63 -11.30 1.47
C ARG A 284 12.03 -10.44 0.27
N GLY A 285 12.57 -9.25 0.57
CA GLY A 285 13.16 -8.37 -0.46
C GLY A 285 12.15 -7.54 -1.26
N LEU A 286 10.86 -7.50 -0.88
CA LEU A 286 9.85 -6.78 -1.66
C LEU A 286 10.09 -5.26 -1.66
N PHE A 287 10.55 -4.67 -0.56
CA PHE A 287 10.93 -3.26 -0.51
C PHE A 287 12.13 -2.94 -1.41
N ALA A 288 13.09 -3.86 -1.50
CA ALA A 288 14.23 -3.69 -2.41
C ALA A 288 13.78 -3.72 -3.87
N ARG A 289 12.94 -4.69 -4.24
CA ARG A 289 12.35 -4.76 -5.59
C ARG A 289 11.49 -3.53 -5.92
N ASP A 290 10.68 -3.05 -4.99
CA ASP A 290 9.90 -1.82 -5.16
C ASP A 290 10.82 -0.61 -5.40
N THR A 291 11.89 -0.48 -4.61
CA THR A 291 12.89 0.58 -4.78
C THR A 291 13.59 0.46 -6.14
N GLU A 292 13.97 -0.74 -6.56
CA GLU A 292 14.59 -0.99 -7.87
C GLU A 292 13.67 -0.53 -9.02
N TYR A 293 12.37 -0.90 -9.00
CA TYR A 293 11.41 -0.41 -9.99
C TYR A 293 11.33 1.12 -10.05
N VAL A 294 11.33 1.78 -8.89
CA VAL A 294 11.28 3.25 -8.83
C VAL A 294 12.56 3.87 -9.40
N LEU A 295 13.72 3.33 -9.05
CA LEU A 295 15.00 3.82 -9.57
C LEU A 295 15.13 3.59 -11.07
N ASP A 296 14.71 2.45 -11.58
CA ASP A 296 14.67 2.14 -13.01
C ASP A 296 13.72 3.08 -13.77
N ALA A 297 12.55 3.38 -13.18
CA ALA A 297 11.62 4.35 -13.76
C ALA A 297 12.22 5.76 -13.77
N LEU A 298 12.91 6.15 -12.70
CA LEU A 298 13.49 7.47 -12.55
C LEU A 298 14.70 7.69 -13.47
N LEU A 299 15.60 6.71 -13.56
CA LEU A 299 16.87 6.83 -14.28
C LEU A 299 16.76 6.41 -15.76
N GLU A 300 15.94 5.42 -16.05
CA GLU A 300 15.88 4.78 -17.37
C GLU A 300 14.54 4.97 -18.08
N GLY A 301 13.54 5.58 -17.39
CA GLY A 301 12.18 5.75 -17.93
C GLY A 301 11.42 4.44 -18.10
N LYS A 302 11.84 3.36 -17.41
CA LYS A 302 11.13 2.08 -17.43
C LYS A 302 9.76 2.19 -16.77
N PRO A 303 8.76 1.40 -17.21
CA PRO A 303 7.45 1.41 -16.58
C PRO A 303 7.54 0.84 -15.15
N ASN A 304 6.86 1.50 -14.21
CA ASN A 304 6.72 0.98 -12.85
C ASN A 304 5.69 -0.17 -12.82
N TYR A 305 5.76 -1.04 -11.80
CA TYR A 305 4.85 -2.18 -11.64
C TYR A 305 3.42 -1.76 -11.25
N VAL A 306 3.26 -0.53 -10.76
CA VAL A 306 1.98 0.09 -10.40
C VAL A 306 2.02 1.57 -10.74
N THR A 307 0.91 2.10 -11.26
CA THR A 307 0.77 3.53 -11.52
C THR A 307 0.13 4.24 -10.34
N PRO A 308 0.46 5.51 -10.06
CA PRO A 308 -0.23 6.30 -9.04
C PRO A 308 -1.74 6.42 -9.28
N SER A 309 -2.16 6.46 -10.55
CA SER A 309 -3.57 6.46 -10.94
C SER A 309 -4.31 5.17 -10.56
N ALA A 310 -3.67 3.99 -10.67
CA ALA A 310 -4.23 2.72 -10.22
C ALA A 310 -4.37 2.68 -8.68
N SER A 311 -3.38 3.21 -7.96
CA SER A 311 -3.46 3.38 -6.51
C SER A 311 -4.60 4.32 -6.11
N LEU A 312 -4.76 5.47 -6.80
CA LEU A 312 -5.85 6.41 -6.57
C LEU A 312 -7.22 5.80 -6.87
N ALA A 313 -7.35 5.03 -7.95
CA ALA A 313 -8.58 4.32 -8.26
C ALA A 313 -8.98 3.36 -7.13
N THR A 314 -8.01 2.63 -6.59
CA THR A 314 -8.24 1.74 -5.43
C THR A 314 -8.60 2.53 -4.16
N LEU A 315 -8.01 3.70 -3.95
CA LEU A 315 -8.36 4.59 -2.82
C LEU A 315 -9.81 5.08 -2.93
N ARG A 316 -10.29 5.39 -4.13
CA ARG A 316 -11.71 5.72 -4.37
C ARG A 316 -12.65 4.57 -4.02
N VAL A 317 -12.27 3.33 -4.34
CA VAL A 317 -13.04 2.14 -3.91
C VAL A 317 -13.08 2.02 -2.38
N ALA A 318 -11.95 2.26 -1.71
CA ALA A 318 -11.87 2.22 -0.25
C ALA A 318 -12.73 3.31 0.41
N ASP A 319 -12.77 4.51 -0.16
CA ASP A 319 -13.65 5.59 0.31
C ASP A 319 -15.13 5.29 0.02
N ALA A 320 -15.45 4.75 -1.15
CA ALA A 320 -16.80 4.27 -1.45
C ALA A 320 -17.25 3.18 -0.46
N ALA A 321 -16.33 2.30 -0.01
CA ALA A 321 -16.62 1.32 1.04
C ALA A 321 -16.91 2.00 2.39
N ARG A 322 -16.21 3.09 2.74
CA ARG A 322 -16.50 3.90 3.92
C ARG A 322 -17.91 4.51 3.84
N ILE A 323 -18.22 5.16 2.72
CA ILE A 323 -19.55 5.76 2.48
C ILE A 323 -20.64 4.68 2.55
N SER A 324 -20.38 3.51 1.97
CA SER A 324 -21.32 2.37 2.04
C SER A 324 -21.58 1.93 3.48
N ALA A 325 -20.56 1.80 4.29
CA ALA A 325 -20.68 1.41 5.70
C ALA A 325 -21.45 2.45 6.53
N GLU A 326 -21.25 3.74 6.26
CA GLU A 326 -21.92 4.86 6.94
C GLU A 326 -23.39 4.99 6.52
N THR A 327 -23.67 4.88 5.22
CA THR A 327 -25.03 5.09 4.65
C THR A 327 -25.87 3.81 4.59
N ARG A 328 -25.24 2.63 4.76
CA ARG A 328 -25.86 1.30 4.60
C ARG A 328 -26.41 1.05 3.19
N ARG A 329 -25.78 1.60 2.18
CA ARG A 329 -26.15 1.48 0.77
C ARG A 329 -24.97 0.94 -0.04
N THR A 330 -25.28 0.25 -1.14
CA THR A 330 -24.28 -0.03 -2.17
C THR A 330 -23.90 1.27 -2.86
N ILE A 331 -22.60 1.50 -3.04
CA ILE A 331 -22.05 2.68 -3.73
C ILE A 331 -21.52 2.24 -5.09
N ILE A 332 -21.95 2.92 -6.14
CA ILE A 332 -21.41 2.80 -7.51
C ILE A 332 -20.20 3.72 -7.64
N ILE A 333 -19.15 3.26 -8.36
CA ILE A 333 -17.84 3.93 -8.46
C ILE A 333 -17.61 4.47 -9.88
#